data_e0a063b4ba0e6e27ced968c29d223b78
#
_entry.id   e0a063b4ba0e6e27ced968c29d223b78
#
_cell.length_a   1.000
_cell.length_b   1.000
_cell.length_c   1.000
_cell.angle_alpha   90.00
_cell.angle_beta   90.00
_cell.angle_gamma   90.00
#
_symmetry.space_group_name_H-M   'P 1'
#
loop_
_entity.id
_entity.type
_entity.pdbx_description
1 polymer ?
#
loop_
_entity_poly.entity_id
_entity_poly.type
_entity_poly.pdbx_seq_one_letter_code
_entity_poly.pdbx_strand_id
1 'polypeptide(L)'
;MLTIVFMAYSFCYIFILQSDMLAYLQHVLSEGHTTYNRLVGSLIVVFLVFIIHAAVSAITRLPEKLYAFTFLPSALFLAVLTDLIADYSLCKLLIYLAVLVLTVLLYIKTANSASSQRRKSDSTSVYISNVLILCVMMVVVGLCGNSNDKQHYELKMERLLNESKYEEAVKVGAKSLVSSERLTCLRAFALSKSGLLGEKMFEYPVTSTENALLIPRKDSTHMIFHPDNIYKYLGAFPGETSTSYQFLHLISSQPDLLKSRPQIKDYLLTTALLRKNLDLFASEIKRFYDFSDSTLVLPKHYGEALVLYSHLRTKPKVTYNNTLTETNYKDFVEFSEKYKDRLTRANAVRQHYGDTYWWFYYYGKVCK
;
A
#
# COMPACT_ATOMS: atom_id res chain seq x y z
N MET A 1 -32.79 -16.97 3.70
CA MET A 1 -31.43 -17.47 3.45
C MET A 1 -30.57 -16.49 2.64
N LEU A 2 -31.00 -16.05 1.45
CA LEU A 2 -30.21 -15.10 0.60
C LEU A 2 -29.82 -13.82 1.34
N THR A 3 -30.73 -13.24 2.14
CA THR A 3 -30.44 -12.03 2.93
C THR A 3 -29.30 -12.26 3.93
N ILE A 4 -29.28 -13.41 4.61
CA ILE A 4 -28.20 -13.74 5.56
C ILE A 4 -26.86 -13.85 4.82
N VAL A 5 -26.85 -14.51 3.65
CA VAL A 5 -25.63 -14.64 2.83
C VAL A 5 -25.12 -13.28 2.39
N PHE A 6 -26.00 -12.39 1.91
CA PHE A 6 -25.60 -11.05 1.47
C PHE A 6 -25.12 -10.17 2.64
N MET A 7 -25.76 -10.26 3.81
CA MET A 7 -25.30 -9.52 5.01
C MET A 7 -23.94 -10.02 5.50
N ALA A 8 -23.73 -11.35 5.52
CA ALA A 8 -22.44 -11.93 5.87
C ALA A 8 -21.33 -11.51 4.89
N TYR A 9 -21.62 -11.55 3.58
CA TYR A 9 -20.70 -11.03 2.56
C TYR A 9 -20.38 -9.56 2.80
N SER A 10 -21.41 -8.72 3.00
CA SER A 10 -21.23 -7.29 3.23
C SER A 10 -20.37 -7.01 4.45
N PHE A 11 -20.58 -7.77 5.53
CA PHE A 11 -19.75 -7.68 6.74
C PHE A 11 -18.28 -8.04 6.44
N CYS A 12 -18.04 -9.19 5.82
CA CYS A 12 -16.68 -9.64 5.49
C CYS A 12 -15.99 -8.66 4.53
N TYR A 13 -16.71 -8.17 3.52
CA TYR A 13 -16.20 -7.21 2.55
C TYR A 13 -15.76 -5.91 3.22
N ILE A 14 -16.59 -5.32 4.08
CA ILE A 14 -16.25 -4.09 4.79
C ILE A 14 -15.19 -4.34 5.87
N PHE A 15 -15.35 -5.36 6.70
CA PHE A 15 -14.48 -5.60 7.85
C PHE A 15 -13.06 -6.03 7.45
N ILE A 16 -12.94 -6.89 6.41
CA ILE A 16 -11.64 -7.47 6.01
C ILE A 16 -10.97 -6.63 4.94
N LEU A 17 -11.70 -6.23 3.88
CA LEU A 17 -11.11 -5.63 2.70
C LEU A 17 -11.13 -4.09 2.73
N GLN A 18 -12.23 -3.48 3.19
CA GLN A 18 -12.44 -2.03 3.04
C GLN A 18 -12.32 -1.23 4.33
N SER A 19 -11.98 -1.87 5.45
CA SER A 19 -11.98 -1.20 6.76
C SER A 19 -10.97 -0.05 6.86
N ASP A 20 -9.80 -0.18 6.24
CA ASP A 20 -8.77 0.85 6.26
C ASP A 20 -9.17 2.04 5.36
N MET A 21 -9.93 1.78 4.28
CA MET A 21 -10.55 2.82 3.44
C MET A 21 -11.61 3.61 4.20
N LEU A 22 -12.50 2.92 4.92
CA LEU A 22 -13.53 3.61 5.72
C LEU A 22 -12.92 4.38 6.90
N ALA A 23 -11.85 3.88 7.50
CA ALA A 23 -11.08 4.60 8.50
C ALA A 23 -10.52 5.92 7.93
N TYR A 24 -9.95 5.87 6.74
CA TYR A 24 -9.47 7.06 6.05
C TYR A 24 -10.60 8.04 5.72
N LEU A 25 -11.73 7.55 5.17
CA LEU A 25 -12.90 8.37 4.88
C LEU A 25 -13.41 9.10 6.13
N GLN A 26 -13.54 8.37 7.26
CA GLN A 26 -13.95 8.98 8.52
C GLN A 26 -12.94 10.00 9.01
N HIS A 27 -11.64 9.72 8.92
CA HIS A 27 -10.58 10.65 9.30
C HIS A 27 -10.67 11.96 8.50
N VAL A 28 -10.82 11.87 7.17
CA VAL A 28 -10.95 13.04 6.30
C VAL A 28 -12.23 13.84 6.61
N LEU A 29 -13.38 13.17 6.74
CA LEU A 29 -14.66 13.83 7.01
C LEU A 29 -14.74 14.48 8.39
N SER A 30 -14.00 13.92 9.36
CA SER A 30 -13.96 14.46 10.73
C SER A 30 -12.75 15.35 11.00
N GLU A 31 -11.93 15.64 9.98
CA GLU A 31 -10.67 16.38 10.14
C GLU A 31 -9.75 15.77 11.26
N GLY A 32 -9.80 14.46 11.41
CA GLY A 32 -9.04 13.72 12.42
C GLY A 32 -9.64 13.73 13.84
N HIS A 33 -10.79 14.36 14.06
CA HIS A 33 -11.42 14.42 15.38
C HIS A 33 -12.01 13.10 15.87
N THR A 34 -12.27 12.14 15.00
CA THR A 34 -12.86 10.84 15.35
C THR A 34 -11.99 9.68 14.88
N THR A 35 -12.01 8.58 15.63
CA THR A 35 -11.30 7.34 15.30
C THR A 35 -12.27 6.26 14.85
N TYR A 36 -11.94 5.56 13.76
CA TYR A 36 -12.75 4.49 13.21
C TYR A 36 -12.57 3.19 14.00
N ASN A 37 -13.68 2.67 14.50
CA ASN A 37 -13.70 1.31 15.05
C ASN A 37 -14.17 0.32 13.98
N ARG A 38 -13.31 -0.61 13.57
CA ARG A 38 -13.57 -1.56 12.47
C ARG A 38 -14.84 -2.38 12.68
N LEU A 39 -15.06 -2.90 13.89
CA LEU A 39 -16.22 -3.73 14.19
C LEU A 39 -17.51 -2.90 14.14
N VAL A 40 -17.52 -1.79 14.88
CA VAL A 40 -18.71 -0.93 14.97
C VAL A 40 -19.05 -0.33 13.60
N GLY A 41 -18.07 0.19 12.88
CA GLY A 41 -18.27 0.75 11.54
C GLY A 41 -18.81 -0.29 10.54
N SER A 42 -18.26 -1.51 10.56
CA SER A 42 -18.78 -2.58 9.69
C SER A 42 -20.21 -2.96 10.03
N LEU A 43 -20.58 -3.05 11.33
CA LEU A 43 -21.95 -3.33 11.75
C LEU A 43 -22.92 -2.22 11.35
N ILE A 44 -22.52 -0.95 11.46
CA ILE A 44 -23.35 0.19 11.02
C ILE A 44 -23.60 0.10 9.51
N VAL A 45 -22.57 -0.16 8.69
CA VAL A 45 -22.72 -0.28 7.24
C VAL A 45 -23.65 -1.46 6.89
N VAL A 46 -23.46 -2.62 7.52
CA VAL A 46 -24.33 -3.80 7.30
C VAL A 46 -25.78 -3.50 7.69
N PHE A 47 -25.98 -2.78 8.77
CA PHE A 47 -27.32 -2.37 9.19
C PHE A 47 -27.98 -1.42 8.17
N LEU A 48 -27.24 -0.46 7.63
CA LEU A 48 -27.73 0.43 6.57
C LEU A 48 -28.07 -0.36 5.30
N VAL A 49 -27.21 -1.27 4.87
CA VAL A 49 -27.43 -2.20 3.76
C VAL A 49 -28.70 -3.03 3.95
N PHE A 50 -28.93 -3.52 5.19
CA PHE A 50 -30.14 -4.25 5.53
C PHE A 50 -31.39 -3.36 5.43
N ILE A 51 -31.35 -2.14 5.95
CA ILE A 51 -32.48 -1.18 5.84
C ILE A 51 -32.81 -0.90 4.38
N ILE A 52 -31.81 -0.62 3.54
CA ILE A 52 -32.02 -0.38 2.11
C ILE A 52 -32.68 -1.59 1.46
N HIS A 53 -32.15 -2.81 1.70
CA HIS A 53 -32.74 -4.04 1.17
C HIS A 53 -34.18 -4.26 1.64
N ALA A 54 -34.45 -4.09 2.93
CA ALA A 54 -35.79 -4.25 3.49
C ALA A 54 -36.79 -3.25 2.88
N ALA A 55 -36.41 -1.99 2.76
CA ALA A 55 -37.22 -0.95 2.12
C ALA A 55 -37.52 -1.27 0.65
N VAL A 56 -36.51 -1.64 -0.12
CA VAL A 56 -36.67 -2.03 -1.53
C VAL A 56 -37.59 -3.24 -1.66
N SER A 57 -37.39 -4.27 -0.84
CA SER A 57 -38.20 -5.48 -0.84
C SER A 57 -39.68 -5.18 -0.51
N ALA A 58 -39.94 -4.29 0.46
CA ALA A 58 -41.29 -3.88 0.86
C ALA A 58 -42.00 -3.07 -0.22
N ILE A 59 -41.28 -2.15 -0.90
CA ILE A 59 -41.83 -1.26 -1.90
C ILE A 59 -42.06 -1.99 -3.22
N THR A 60 -41.09 -2.77 -3.69
CA THR A 60 -41.12 -3.34 -5.05
C THR A 60 -41.96 -4.60 -5.15
N ARG A 61 -42.12 -5.38 -4.07
CA ARG A 61 -42.86 -6.66 -4.01
C ARG A 61 -42.61 -7.54 -5.23
N LEU A 62 -41.32 -7.66 -5.63
CA LEU A 62 -40.93 -8.41 -6.82
C LEU A 62 -41.36 -9.90 -6.73
N PRO A 63 -41.71 -10.53 -7.87
CA PRO A 63 -41.99 -11.95 -7.91
C PRO A 63 -40.76 -12.76 -7.50
N GLU A 64 -40.98 -13.97 -6.94
CA GLU A 64 -39.92 -14.84 -6.41
C GLU A 64 -38.75 -15.06 -7.40
N LYS A 65 -39.03 -15.10 -8.70
CA LYS A 65 -37.99 -15.25 -9.75
C LYS A 65 -37.00 -14.10 -9.82
N LEU A 66 -37.38 -12.90 -9.38
CA LEU A 66 -36.59 -11.70 -9.47
C LEU A 66 -36.20 -11.15 -8.08
N TYR A 67 -36.39 -11.98 -7.04
CA TYR A 67 -36.12 -11.56 -5.66
C TYR A 67 -34.68 -11.08 -5.44
N ALA A 68 -33.70 -11.71 -6.10
CA ALA A 68 -32.30 -11.29 -5.99
C ALA A 68 -32.05 -9.82 -6.41
N PHE A 69 -32.86 -9.27 -7.31
CA PHE A 69 -32.72 -7.85 -7.73
C PHE A 69 -33.07 -6.86 -6.62
N THR A 70 -33.75 -7.28 -5.54
CA THR A 70 -33.99 -6.41 -4.39
C THR A 70 -32.69 -6.03 -3.66
N PHE A 71 -31.61 -6.80 -3.83
CA PHE A 71 -30.29 -6.49 -3.27
C PHE A 71 -29.49 -5.47 -4.09
N LEU A 72 -29.92 -5.16 -5.33
CA LEU A 72 -29.13 -4.32 -6.25
C LEU A 72 -28.87 -2.90 -5.70
N PRO A 73 -29.83 -2.16 -5.11
CA PRO A 73 -29.55 -0.87 -4.51
C PRO A 73 -28.58 -0.95 -3.31
N SER A 74 -28.68 -2.00 -2.51
CA SER A 74 -27.73 -2.25 -1.41
C SER A 74 -26.33 -2.56 -1.90
N ALA A 75 -26.21 -3.32 -2.99
CA ALA A 75 -24.94 -3.63 -3.65
C ALA A 75 -24.31 -2.36 -4.26
N LEU A 76 -25.12 -1.52 -4.91
CA LEU A 76 -24.67 -0.21 -5.41
C LEU A 76 -24.20 0.70 -4.28
N PHE A 77 -24.93 0.76 -3.17
CA PHE A 77 -24.53 1.54 -2.00
C PHE A 77 -23.15 1.09 -1.49
N LEU A 78 -22.91 -0.23 -1.37
CA LEU A 78 -21.59 -0.75 -0.97
C LEU A 78 -20.49 -0.35 -1.96
N ALA A 79 -20.74 -0.51 -3.26
CA ALA A 79 -19.76 -0.16 -4.29
C ALA A 79 -19.43 1.33 -4.26
N VAL A 80 -20.42 2.21 -4.19
CA VAL A 80 -20.21 3.65 -4.10
C VAL A 80 -19.47 4.03 -2.83
N LEU A 81 -19.90 3.50 -1.67
CA LEU A 81 -19.27 3.82 -0.38
C LEU A 81 -17.78 3.49 -0.37
N THR A 82 -17.38 2.38 -0.98
CA THR A 82 -15.98 1.95 -1.01
C THR A 82 -15.16 2.58 -2.12
N ASP A 83 -15.80 3.14 -3.16
CA ASP A 83 -15.13 3.86 -4.25
C ASP A 83 -15.01 5.38 -3.99
N LEU A 84 -15.66 5.90 -2.94
CA LEU A 84 -15.64 7.34 -2.59
C LEU A 84 -14.24 7.94 -2.40
N ILE A 85 -13.24 7.11 -2.15
CA ILE A 85 -11.86 7.50 -1.84
C ILE A 85 -10.95 7.41 -3.08
N ALA A 86 -11.39 6.68 -4.12
CA ALA A 86 -10.65 6.59 -5.38
C ALA A 86 -10.79 7.91 -6.16
N ASP A 87 -9.82 8.18 -7.04
CA ASP A 87 -9.89 9.32 -7.94
C ASP A 87 -11.25 9.35 -8.66
N TYR A 88 -12.08 10.32 -8.31
CA TYR A 88 -13.42 10.49 -8.85
C TYR A 88 -13.33 10.72 -10.36
N SER A 89 -13.59 9.68 -11.13
CA SER A 89 -13.87 9.82 -12.53
C SER A 89 -15.36 10.12 -12.70
N LEU A 90 -15.67 11.23 -13.36
CA LEU A 90 -17.05 11.59 -13.75
C LEU A 90 -17.74 10.42 -14.47
N CYS A 91 -16.96 9.62 -15.20
CA CYS A 91 -17.44 8.40 -15.88
C CYS A 91 -17.96 7.36 -14.88
N LYS A 92 -17.30 7.13 -13.74
CA LYS A 92 -17.77 6.18 -12.72
C LYS A 92 -19.10 6.63 -12.11
N LEU A 93 -19.22 7.91 -11.77
CA LEU A 93 -20.46 8.46 -11.24
C LEU A 93 -21.62 8.29 -12.22
N LEU A 94 -21.39 8.55 -13.53
CA LEU A 94 -22.38 8.34 -14.57
C LEU A 94 -22.78 6.86 -14.72
N ILE A 95 -21.83 5.93 -14.57
CA ILE A 95 -22.11 4.48 -14.60
C ILE A 95 -23.01 4.11 -13.42
N TYR A 96 -22.72 4.55 -12.19
CA TYR A 96 -23.55 4.28 -11.03
C TYR A 96 -24.95 4.85 -11.17
N LEU A 97 -25.06 6.08 -11.69
CA LEU A 97 -26.35 6.71 -11.97
C LEU A 97 -27.14 5.94 -13.05
N ALA A 98 -26.48 5.54 -14.13
CA ALA A 98 -27.11 4.75 -15.21
C ALA A 98 -27.63 3.40 -14.69
N VAL A 99 -26.83 2.69 -13.85
CA VAL A 99 -27.25 1.45 -13.22
C VAL A 99 -28.43 1.66 -12.29
N LEU A 100 -28.46 2.75 -11.52
CA LEU A 100 -29.57 3.11 -10.65
C LEU A 100 -30.86 3.36 -11.47
N VAL A 101 -30.76 4.16 -12.54
CA VAL A 101 -31.90 4.44 -13.44
C VAL A 101 -32.40 3.15 -14.09
N LEU A 102 -31.50 2.32 -14.60
CA LEU A 102 -31.87 1.01 -15.19
C LEU A 102 -32.58 0.11 -14.17
N THR A 103 -32.14 0.12 -12.92
CA THR A 103 -32.76 -0.63 -11.83
C THR A 103 -34.17 -0.16 -11.57
N VAL A 104 -34.41 1.16 -11.50
CA VAL A 104 -35.74 1.74 -11.31
C VAL A 104 -36.66 1.40 -12.49
N LEU A 105 -36.16 1.50 -13.73
CA LEU A 105 -36.93 1.12 -14.92
C LEU A 105 -37.30 -0.37 -14.93
N LEU A 106 -36.38 -1.25 -14.53
CA LEU A 106 -36.64 -2.67 -14.35
C LEU A 106 -37.75 -2.93 -13.30
N TYR A 107 -37.74 -2.21 -12.19
CA TYR A 107 -38.78 -2.35 -11.17
C TYR A 107 -40.16 -1.89 -11.67
N ILE A 108 -40.22 -0.76 -12.38
CA ILE A 108 -41.48 -0.26 -12.97
C ILE A 108 -42.00 -1.27 -13.99
N LYS A 109 -41.15 -1.80 -14.89
CA LYS A 109 -41.53 -2.78 -15.92
C LYS A 109 -42.05 -4.07 -15.32
N THR A 110 -41.38 -4.58 -14.28
CA THR A 110 -41.76 -5.83 -13.61
C THR A 110 -43.03 -5.66 -12.77
N ALA A 111 -43.23 -4.52 -12.11
CA ALA A 111 -44.47 -4.19 -11.38
C ALA A 111 -45.67 -4.20 -12.33
N ASN A 112 -45.53 -3.65 -13.53
CA ASN A 112 -46.59 -3.60 -14.55
C ASN A 112 -46.86 -4.98 -15.20
N SER A 113 -45.85 -5.86 -15.28
CA SER A 113 -45.97 -7.21 -15.86
C SER A 113 -46.46 -8.27 -14.87
N ALA A 114 -46.35 -8.03 -13.56
CA ALA A 114 -46.71 -9.00 -12.52
C ALA A 114 -48.21 -9.33 -12.46
N SER A 115 -49.06 -8.53 -13.13
CA SER A 115 -50.49 -8.78 -13.25
C SER A 115 -50.87 -9.91 -14.22
N SER A 116 -49.95 -10.39 -15.07
CA SER A 116 -50.30 -11.24 -16.22
C SER A 116 -49.83 -12.70 -16.18
N GLN A 117 -48.93 -13.15 -15.33
CA GLN A 117 -48.40 -14.55 -15.45
C GLN A 117 -48.10 -15.25 -14.12
N ARG A 118 -49.09 -15.92 -13.54
CA ARG A 118 -48.95 -17.05 -12.59
C ARG A 118 -48.55 -18.34 -13.37
N ARG A 119 -47.33 -18.44 -13.88
CA ARG A 119 -46.80 -19.73 -14.38
C ARG A 119 -46.08 -20.40 -13.20
N LYS A 120 -46.56 -21.58 -12.77
CA LYS A 120 -45.84 -22.45 -11.81
C LYS A 120 -44.45 -22.73 -12.37
N SER A 121 -43.45 -22.20 -11.78
CA SER A 121 -42.04 -22.50 -12.04
C SER A 121 -41.55 -23.44 -10.93
N ASP A 122 -40.67 -24.39 -11.26
CA ASP A 122 -40.02 -25.23 -10.25
C ASP A 122 -39.30 -24.37 -9.20
N SER A 123 -39.68 -24.53 -7.96
CA SER A 123 -39.14 -23.77 -6.82
C SER A 123 -37.61 -23.85 -6.74
N THR A 124 -37.03 -25.00 -7.07
CA THR A 124 -35.58 -25.24 -7.06
C THR A 124 -34.86 -24.41 -8.14
N SER A 125 -35.42 -24.35 -9.38
CA SER A 125 -34.85 -23.55 -10.48
C SER A 125 -34.87 -22.06 -10.16
N VAL A 126 -35.94 -21.56 -9.53
CA VAL A 126 -36.05 -20.16 -9.10
C VAL A 126 -35.02 -19.82 -8.03
N TYR A 127 -34.82 -20.73 -7.07
CA TYR A 127 -33.82 -20.55 -6.01
C TYR A 127 -32.40 -20.50 -6.57
N ILE A 128 -32.03 -21.45 -7.43
CA ILE A 128 -30.71 -21.48 -8.07
C ILE A 128 -30.44 -20.20 -8.87
N SER A 129 -31.44 -19.72 -9.63
CA SER A 129 -31.34 -18.48 -10.40
C SER A 129 -31.05 -17.27 -9.51
N ASN A 130 -31.77 -17.13 -8.39
CA ASN A 130 -31.56 -16.04 -7.43
C ASN A 130 -30.17 -16.11 -6.75
N VAL A 131 -29.70 -17.31 -6.40
CA VAL A 131 -28.34 -17.51 -5.86
C VAL A 131 -27.29 -17.06 -6.86
N LEU A 132 -27.43 -17.45 -8.12
CA LEU A 132 -26.48 -17.11 -9.19
C LEU A 132 -26.44 -15.59 -9.43
N ILE A 133 -27.59 -14.93 -9.49
CA ILE A 133 -27.69 -13.46 -9.62
C ILE A 133 -27.01 -12.78 -8.43
N LEU A 134 -27.27 -13.26 -7.22
CA LEU A 134 -26.65 -12.70 -6.00
C LEU A 134 -25.12 -12.87 -6.04
N CYS A 135 -24.61 -14.03 -6.43
CA CYS A 135 -23.18 -14.27 -6.57
C CYS A 135 -22.54 -13.29 -7.59
N VAL A 136 -23.18 -13.10 -8.74
CA VAL A 136 -22.71 -12.13 -9.74
C VAL A 136 -22.69 -10.72 -9.16
N MET A 137 -23.72 -10.30 -8.44
CA MET A 137 -23.74 -8.99 -7.78
C MET A 137 -22.59 -8.82 -6.77
N MET A 138 -22.32 -9.86 -5.94
CA MET A 138 -21.21 -9.82 -4.98
C MET A 138 -19.84 -9.66 -5.68
N VAL A 139 -19.64 -10.36 -6.80
CA VAL A 139 -18.42 -10.20 -7.61
C VAL A 139 -18.34 -8.78 -8.19
N VAL A 140 -19.44 -8.26 -8.74
CA VAL A 140 -19.48 -6.91 -9.30
C VAL A 140 -19.17 -5.85 -8.22
N VAL A 141 -19.71 -5.97 -7.01
CA VAL A 141 -19.38 -5.08 -5.89
C VAL A 141 -17.87 -5.11 -5.59
N GLY A 142 -17.27 -6.30 -5.56
CA GLY A 142 -15.83 -6.45 -5.34
C GLY A 142 -14.98 -5.82 -6.45
N LEU A 143 -15.44 -5.87 -7.70
CA LEU A 143 -14.73 -5.30 -8.86
C LEU A 143 -14.95 -3.77 -8.99
N CYS A 144 -16.13 -3.28 -8.64
CA CYS A 144 -16.48 -1.86 -8.72
C CYS A 144 -15.98 -1.06 -7.53
N GLY A 145 -15.79 -1.69 -6.37
CA GLY A 145 -15.20 -1.04 -5.19
C GLY A 145 -13.72 -0.70 -5.40
N ASN A 146 -13.15 0.02 -4.45
CA ASN A 146 -11.74 0.39 -4.53
C ASN A 146 -10.85 -0.86 -4.49
N SER A 147 -10.17 -1.14 -5.60
CA SER A 147 -9.21 -2.23 -5.77
C SER A 147 -7.79 -1.73 -5.99
N ASN A 148 -7.49 -0.47 -5.63
CA ASN A 148 -6.17 0.13 -5.79
C ASN A 148 -5.22 -0.41 -4.69
N ASP A 149 -4.43 -1.43 -5.03
CA ASP A 149 -3.47 -2.06 -4.12
C ASP A 149 -2.53 -1.06 -3.44
N LYS A 150 -2.07 -0.04 -4.19
CA LYS A 150 -1.20 1.01 -3.64
C LYS A 150 -1.86 1.70 -2.46
N GLN A 151 -3.10 2.15 -2.62
CA GLN A 151 -3.84 2.86 -1.60
C GLN A 151 -4.17 1.97 -0.39
N HIS A 152 -4.55 0.71 -0.65
CA HIS A 152 -4.77 -0.28 0.42
C HIS A 152 -3.51 -0.53 1.25
N TYR A 153 -2.34 -0.66 0.61
CA TYR A 153 -1.07 -0.86 1.33
C TYR A 153 -0.67 0.37 2.14
N GLU A 154 -0.81 1.58 1.56
CA GLU A 154 -0.51 2.82 2.27
C GLU A 154 -1.36 2.98 3.53
N LEU A 155 -2.68 2.87 3.42
CA LEU A 155 -3.60 3.03 4.55
C LEU A 155 -3.44 1.95 5.61
N LYS A 156 -3.25 0.68 5.19
CA LYS A 156 -2.98 -0.41 6.11
C LYS A 156 -1.68 -0.19 6.87
N MET A 157 -0.64 0.28 6.20
CA MET A 157 0.64 0.57 6.82
C MET A 157 0.51 1.72 7.82
N GLU A 158 -0.18 2.81 7.47
CA GLU A 158 -0.43 3.93 8.39
C GLU A 158 -1.15 3.50 9.66
N ARG A 159 -2.18 2.67 9.53
CA ARG A 159 -2.88 2.12 10.68
C ARG A 159 -1.95 1.30 11.58
N LEU A 160 -1.16 0.39 10.99
CA LEU A 160 -0.23 -0.46 11.75
C LEU A 160 0.86 0.37 12.45
N LEU A 161 1.33 1.44 11.82
CA LEU A 161 2.29 2.37 12.44
C LEU A 161 1.68 3.13 13.61
N ASN A 162 0.42 3.58 13.51
CA ASN A 162 -0.29 4.21 14.63
C ASN A 162 -0.53 3.21 15.78
N GLU A 163 -0.75 1.93 15.46
CA GLU A 163 -0.85 0.85 16.44
C GLU A 163 0.52 0.39 16.97
N SER A 164 1.63 1.00 16.53
CA SER A 164 3.02 0.61 16.85
C SER A 164 3.37 -0.84 16.48
N LYS A 165 2.69 -1.44 15.50
CA LYS A 165 2.91 -2.79 14.99
C LYS A 165 3.92 -2.78 13.83
N TYR A 166 5.17 -2.41 14.13
CA TYR A 166 6.18 -2.17 13.11
C TYR A 166 6.52 -3.41 12.28
N GLU A 167 6.63 -4.58 12.89
CA GLU A 167 6.94 -5.84 12.19
C GLU A 167 5.82 -6.27 11.21
N GLU A 168 4.55 -6.02 11.59
CA GLU A 168 3.43 -6.28 10.69
C GLU A 168 3.39 -5.25 9.55
N ALA A 169 3.69 -3.99 9.85
CA ALA A 169 3.76 -2.91 8.87
C ALA A 169 4.79 -3.21 7.77
N VAL A 170 5.97 -3.69 8.12
CA VAL A 170 7.02 -4.06 7.14
C VAL A 170 6.53 -5.14 6.16
N LYS A 171 5.68 -6.08 6.61
CA LYS A 171 5.16 -7.19 5.77
C LYS A 171 4.06 -6.75 4.79
N VAL A 172 3.48 -5.56 4.95
CA VAL A 172 2.42 -5.07 4.06
C VAL A 172 2.95 -4.92 2.63
N GLY A 173 2.31 -5.58 1.67
CA GLY A 173 2.72 -5.54 0.26
C GLY A 173 4.12 -6.12 -0.03
N ALA A 174 4.71 -6.92 0.88
CA ALA A 174 6.06 -7.47 0.70
C ALA A 174 6.23 -8.35 -0.55
N LYS A 175 5.15 -8.99 -1.01
CA LYS A 175 5.15 -9.83 -2.22
C LYS A 175 4.62 -9.10 -3.46
N SER A 176 4.19 -7.86 -3.32
CA SER A 176 3.70 -7.03 -4.42
C SER A 176 4.84 -6.28 -5.08
N LEU A 177 4.67 -5.90 -6.35
CA LEU A 177 5.59 -5.01 -7.07
C LEU A 177 5.19 -3.54 -6.95
N VAL A 178 4.08 -3.28 -6.31
CA VAL A 178 3.55 -1.92 -6.12
C VAL A 178 4.41 -1.15 -5.14
N SER A 179 4.83 0.03 -5.53
CA SER A 179 5.58 0.96 -4.69
C SER A 179 5.12 2.40 -4.93
N SER A 180 5.29 3.23 -3.92
CA SER A 180 5.10 4.68 -3.97
C SER A 180 6.08 5.37 -3.01
N GLU A 181 6.23 6.68 -3.14
CA GLU A 181 7.04 7.46 -2.21
C GLU A 181 6.52 7.33 -0.77
N ARG A 182 5.20 7.47 -0.61
CA ARG A 182 4.53 7.32 0.69
C ARG A 182 4.78 5.94 1.30
N LEU A 183 4.57 4.88 0.52
CA LEU A 183 4.80 3.50 0.98
C LEU A 183 6.27 3.25 1.33
N THR A 184 7.21 3.81 0.54
CA THR A 184 8.65 3.73 0.78
C THR A 184 9.03 4.42 2.10
N CYS A 185 8.50 5.63 2.34
CA CYS A 185 8.74 6.38 3.56
C CYS A 185 8.18 5.69 4.82
N LEU A 186 6.93 5.22 4.76
CA LEU A 186 6.29 4.51 5.87
C LEU A 186 7.03 3.20 6.20
N ARG A 187 7.48 2.47 5.18
CA ARG A 187 8.27 1.24 5.34
C ARG A 187 9.64 1.52 5.94
N ALA A 188 10.31 2.59 5.49
CA ALA A 188 11.58 3.02 6.07
C ALA A 188 11.44 3.35 7.56
N PHE A 189 10.36 4.02 7.95
CA PHE A 189 10.07 4.29 9.36
C PHE A 189 9.85 3.00 10.16
N ALA A 190 9.05 2.05 9.63
CA ALA A 190 8.83 0.76 10.28
C ALA A 190 10.13 -0.03 10.45
N LEU A 191 10.96 -0.11 9.40
CA LEU A 191 12.27 -0.77 9.42
C LEU A 191 13.23 -0.10 10.39
N SER A 192 13.24 1.24 10.43
CA SER A 192 14.08 2.00 11.37
C SER A 192 13.69 1.74 12.81
N LYS A 193 12.38 1.68 13.12
CA LYS A 193 11.88 1.32 14.45
C LYS A 193 12.27 -0.09 14.88
N SER A 194 12.44 -1.00 13.91
CA SER A 194 12.91 -2.37 14.14
C SER A 194 14.44 -2.52 14.07
N GLY A 195 15.19 -1.44 13.82
CA GLY A 195 16.64 -1.46 13.65
C GLY A 195 17.14 -2.16 12.37
N LEU A 196 16.27 -2.33 11.37
CA LEU A 196 16.50 -3.12 10.16
C LEU A 196 16.58 -2.27 8.88
N LEU A 197 16.68 -0.93 8.98
CA LEU A 197 16.62 -0.06 7.80
C LEU A 197 17.76 -0.34 6.81
N GLY A 198 18.99 -0.38 7.26
CA GLY A 198 20.15 -0.70 6.40
C GLY A 198 20.25 -2.17 5.97
N GLU A 199 19.53 -3.04 6.68
CA GLU A 199 19.54 -4.50 6.43
C GLU A 199 18.50 -4.93 5.39
N LYS A 200 17.29 -4.32 5.40
CA LYS A 200 16.14 -4.87 4.67
C LYS A 200 15.46 -3.89 3.71
N MET A 201 15.91 -2.64 3.60
CA MET A 201 15.18 -1.64 2.80
C MET A 201 15.02 -2.06 1.33
N PHE A 202 16.05 -2.64 0.72
CA PHE A 202 16.05 -3.02 -0.69
C PHE A 202 15.52 -4.43 -0.97
N GLU A 203 15.09 -5.18 0.06
CA GLU A 203 14.32 -6.41 -0.11
C GLU A 203 12.89 -6.13 -0.62
N TYR A 204 12.43 -4.90 -0.49
CA TYR A 204 11.10 -4.46 -0.88
C TYR A 204 11.14 -3.58 -2.13
N PRO A 205 10.03 -3.50 -2.90
CA PRO A 205 9.90 -2.51 -3.95
C PRO A 205 9.95 -1.10 -3.36
N VAL A 206 10.92 -0.32 -3.79
CA VAL A 206 11.11 1.06 -3.34
C VAL A 206 11.03 2.02 -4.52
N THR A 207 10.47 3.19 -4.27
CA THR A 207 10.47 4.30 -5.22
C THR A 207 11.64 5.21 -4.87
N SER A 208 12.50 5.47 -5.86
CA SER A 208 13.67 6.33 -5.69
C SER A 208 13.35 7.74 -6.12
N THR A 209 13.19 8.64 -5.15
CA THR A 209 13.08 10.08 -5.36
C THR A 209 13.98 10.82 -4.39
N GLU A 210 14.18 12.12 -4.60
CA GLU A 210 15.00 12.94 -3.68
C GLU A 210 14.45 12.97 -2.26
N ASN A 211 13.13 12.79 -2.11
CA ASN A 211 12.41 12.86 -0.83
C ASN A 211 11.85 11.51 -0.37
N ALA A 212 12.34 10.38 -0.93
CA ALA A 212 11.74 9.05 -0.71
C ALA A 212 11.60 8.61 0.76
N LEU A 213 12.42 9.12 1.67
CA LEU A 213 12.37 8.74 3.09
C LEU A 213 11.63 9.74 3.99
N LEU A 214 11.31 10.93 3.50
CA LEU A 214 10.67 11.98 4.28
C LEU A 214 9.52 12.60 3.48
N ILE A 215 8.31 12.51 3.99
CA ILE A 215 7.13 13.10 3.36
C ILE A 215 7.07 14.59 3.70
N PRO A 216 6.99 15.50 2.71
CA PRO A 216 6.81 16.92 2.96
C PRO A 216 5.52 17.18 3.76
N ARG A 217 5.57 18.10 4.74
CA ARG A 217 4.40 18.41 5.60
C ARG A 217 3.19 18.91 4.80
N LYS A 218 3.40 19.55 3.66
CA LYS A 218 2.33 20.04 2.77
C LYS A 218 1.50 18.91 2.16
N ASP A 219 2.09 17.72 1.97
CA ASP A 219 1.44 16.58 1.34
C ASP A 219 0.73 15.67 2.35
N SER A 220 0.66 16.09 3.62
CA SER A 220 0.23 15.25 4.73
C SER A 220 -1.15 15.53 5.30
N THR A 221 -1.89 16.51 4.73
CA THR A 221 -3.16 17.02 5.28
C THR A 221 -4.22 15.96 5.53
N HIS A 222 -4.14 14.82 4.83
CA HIS A 222 -5.13 13.75 4.93
C HIS A 222 -4.52 12.40 5.39
N MET A 223 -3.27 12.40 5.89
CA MET A 223 -2.66 11.17 6.37
C MET A 223 -3.13 10.82 7.78
N ILE A 224 -3.56 9.57 7.99
CA ILE A 224 -3.87 9.03 9.33
C ILE A 224 -2.59 8.98 10.18
N PHE A 225 -1.47 8.52 9.60
CA PHE A 225 -0.16 8.57 10.22
C PHE A 225 0.55 9.87 9.83
N HIS A 226 0.52 10.85 10.72
CA HIS A 226 1.10 12.16 10.44
C HIS A 226 2.63 12.12 10.32
N PRO A 227 3.25 12.71 9.28
CA PRO A 227 4.70 12.74 9.09
C PRO A 227 5.49 13.34 10.26
N ASP A 228 4.89 14.20 11.06
CA ASP A 228 5.52 14.72 12.26
C ASP A 228 5.99 13.63 13.23
N ASN A 229 5.40 12.44 13.18
CA ASN A 229 5.85 11.29 13.97
C ASN A 229 7.26 10.85 13.56
N ILE A 230 7.58 10.95 12.26
CA ILE A 230 8.93 10.66 11.74
C ILE A 230 9.90 11.73 12.20
N TYR A 231 9.52 13.01 12.10
CA TYR A 231 10.36 14.13 12.52
C TYR A 231 10.62 14.14 14.02
N LYS A 232 9.60 13.88 14.84
CA LYS A 232 9.76 13.70 16.30
C LYS A 232 10.69 12.52 16.63
N TYR A 233 10.62 11.44 15.85
CA TYR A 233 11.51 10.30 16.00
C TYR A 233 12.96 10.64 15.66
N LEU A 234 13.18 11.47 14.63
CA LEU A 234 14.51 11.98 14.26
C LEU A 234 14.98 13.13 15.19
N GLY A 235 14.08 13.73 15.95
CA GLY A 235 14.40 14.78 16.92
C GLY A 235 14.52 16.20 16.34
N ALA A 236 14.17 16.39 15.07
CA ALA A 236 14.20 17.70 14.40
C ALA A 236 13.16 17.80 13.30
N PHE A 237 12.83 19.02 12.88
CA PHE A 237 11.91 19.30 11.78
C PHE A 237 12.65 19.97 10.61
N PRO A 238 12.36 19.58 9.35
CA PRO A 238 12.96 20.20 8.19
C PRO A 238 12.45 21.64 8.00
N GLY A 239 13.30 22.52 7.46
CA GLY A 239 12.87 23.79 6.92
C GLY A 239 12.05 23.61 5.63
N GLU A 240 11.26 24.63 5.26
CA GLU A 240 10.31 24.54 4.13
C GLU A 240 10.96 24.23 2.79
N THR A 241 12.21 24.64 2.57
CA THR A 241 12.94 24.48 1.31
C THR A 241 14.03 23.39 1.33
N SER A 242 14.17 22.67 2.45
CA SER A 242 15.24 21.68 2.61
C SER A 242 14.89 20.39 1.90
N THR A 243 15.81 19.84 1.09
CA THR A 243 15.72 18.47 0.59
C THR A 243 15.93 17.48 1.75
N SER A 244 15.41 16.26 1.61
CA SER A 244 15.59 15.19 2.61
C SER A 244 17.06 14.95 2.95
N TYR A 245 17.93 14.96 1.94
CA TYR A 245 19.37 14.80 2.17
C TYR A 245 19.96 15.97 2.98
N GLN A 246 19.69 17.22 2.60
CA GLN A 246 20.21 18.39 3.29
C GLN A 246 19.79 18.41 4.77
N PHE A 247 18.52 18.12 5.03
CA PHE A 247 17.99 18.00 6.38
C PHE A 247 18.70 16.90 7.19
N LEU A 248 18.79 15.68 6.64
CA LEU A 248 19.43 14.56 7.31
C LEU A 248 20.93 14.79 7.54
N HIS A 249 21.62 15.40 6.57
CA HIS A 249 23.02 15.76 6.71
C HIS A 249 23.22 16.80 7.81
N LEU A 250 22.38 17.84 7.86
CA LEU A 250 22.43 18.88 8.90
C LEU A 250 22.25 18.29 10.30
N ILE A 251 21.21 17.48 10.53
CA ILE A 251 20.94 16.87 11.84
C ILE A 251 21.99 15.82 12.23
N SER A 252 22.57 15.11 11.28
CA SER A 252 23.66 14.15 11.53
C SER A 252 24.99 14.83 11.89
N SER A 253 25.12 16.12 11.60
CA SER A 253 26.30 16.91 11.96
C SER A 253 26.25 17.46 13.38
N GLN A 254 25.15 17.24 14.10
CA GLN A 254 24.97 17.62 15.50
C GLN A 254 25.31 16.43 16.42
N PRO A 255 26.47 16.43 17.14
CA PRO A 255 26.93 15.28 17.91
C PRO A 255 25.94 14.83 19.00
N ASP A 256 25.35 15.78 19.72
CA ASP A 256 24.40 15.49 20.81
C ASP A 256 23.11 14.86 20.28
N LEU A 257 22.60 15.35 19.14
CA LEU A 257 21.41 14.81 18.51
C LEU A 257 21.70 13.42 17.94
N LEU A 258 22.83 13.23 17.28
CA LEU A 258 23.22 11.93 16.72
C LEU A 258 23.42 10.89 17.82
N LYS A 259 24.00 11.27 18.96
CA LYS A 259 24.17 10.37 20.12
C LYS A 259 22.83 9.98 20.73
N SER A 260 21.87 10.91 20.82
CA SER A 260 20.53 10.64 21.35
C SER A 260 19.61 9.93 20.33
N ARG A 261 19.89 10.06 19.04
CA ARG A 261 19.09 9.55 17.92
C ARG A 261 19.97 8.82 16.88
N PRO A 262 20.55 7.66 17.21
CA PRO A 262 21.49 6.94 16.34
C PRO A 262 20.87 6.51 14.99
N GLN A 263 19.55 6.40 14.90
CA GLN A 263 18.83 6.07 13.65
C GLN A 263 19.00 7.12 12.55
N ILE A 264 19.42 8.34 12.87
CA ILE A 264 19.69 9.39 11.87
C ILE A 264 20.73 8.93 10.85
N LYS A 265 21.76 8.19 11.30
CA LYS A 265 22.80 7.65 10.40
C LYS A 265 22.20 6.76 9.32
N ASP A 266 21.27 5.85 9.70
CA ASP A 266 20.69 4.90 8.78
C ASP A 266 19.75 5.59 7.78
N TYR A 267 19.01 6.63 8.20
CA TYR A 267 18.24 7.48 7.28
C TYR A 267 19.12 8.20 6.28
N LEU A 268 20.24 8.79 6.71
CA LEU A 268 21.17 9.51 5.84
C LEU A 268 21.82 8.56 4.83
N LEU A 269 22.36 7.43 5.30
CA LEU A 269 23.02 6.44 4.44
C LEU A 269 22.04 5.81 3.44
N THR A 270 20.84 5.45 3.89
CA THR A 270 19.81 4.89 3.00
C THR A 270 19.33 5.92 1.98
N THR A 271 19.24 7.22 2.34
CA THR A 271 18.93 8.28 1.38
C THR A 271 19.97 8.37 0.26
N ALA A 272 21.26 8.28 0.59
CA ALA A 272 22.32 8.27 -0.40
C ALA A 272 22.23 7.06 -1.35
N LEU A 273 21.89 5.88 -0.81
CA LEU A 273 21.68 4.66 -1.58
C LEU A 273 20.44 4.73 -2.48
N LEU A 274 19.32 5.28 -2.01
CA LEU A 274 18.11 5.49 -2.82
C LEU A 274 18.37 6.44 -4.00
N ARG A 275 19.21 7.44 -3.81
CA ARG A 275 19.66 8.34 -4.88
C ARG A 275 20.67 7.69 -5.84
N LYS A 276 21.10 6.45 -5.57
CA LYS A 276 22.16 5.74 -6.29
C LYS A 276 23.49 6.50 -6.34
N ASN A 277 23.74 7.36 -5.36
CA ASN A 277 24.94 8.16 -5.26
C ASN A 277 25.95 7.45 -4.35
N LEU A 278 26.72 6.52 -4.94
CA LEU A 278 27.70 5.73 -4.22
C LEU A 278 28.88 6.56 -3.69
N ASP A 279 29.27 7.64 -4.36
CA ASP A 279 30.34 8.52 -3.89
C ASP A 279 29.92 9.27 -2.62
N LEU A 280 28.67 9.74 -2.59
CA LEU A 280 28.07 10.36 -1.44
C LEU A 280 27.96 9.35 -0.28
N PHE A 281 27.43 8.16 -0.57
CA PHE A 281 27.32 7.08 0.41
C PHE A 281 28.69 6.73 1.01
N ALA A 282 29.72 6.56 0.17
CA ALA A 282 31.09 6.24 0.60
C ALA A 282 31.73 7.35 1.44
N SER A 283 31.37 8.62 1.22
CA SER A 283 31.85 9.73 2.04
C SER A 283 31.14 9.79 3.39
N GLU A 284 29.82 9.56 3.44
CA GLU A 284 29.04 9.63 4.65
C GLU A 284 29.27 8.44 5.59
N ILE A 285 29.41 7.21 5.04
CA ILE A 285 29.54 6.00 5.86
C ILE A 285 30.81 6.02 6.72
N LYS A 286 31.87 6.66 6.27
CA LYS A 286 33.11 6.85 7.05
C LYS A 286 32.93 7.61 8.35
N ARG A 287 31.91 8.43 8.43
CA ARG A 287 31.62 9.23 9.64
C ARG A 287 31.07 8.37 10.79
N PHE A 288 30.55 7.19 10.46
CA PHE A 288 29.78 6.36 11.39
C PHE A 288 30.40 4.98 11.64
N TYR A 289 31.29 4.53 10.77
CA TYR A 289 31.92 3.22 10.86
C TYR A 289 33.44 3.33 10.72
N ASP A 290 34.14 2.61 11.57
CA ASP A 290 35.62 2.55 11.53
C ASP A 290 36.04 1.38 10.63
N PHE A 291 36.58 1.71 9.45
CA PHE A 291 37.07 0.75 8.46
C PHE A 291 38.48 0.22 8.76
N SER A 292 39.13 0.67 9.84
CA SER A 292 40.39 0.08 10.31
C SER A 292 40.13 -1.19 11.13
N ASP A 293 38.94 -1.38 11.64
CA ASP A 293 38.53 -2.58 12.37
C ASP A 293 38.23 -3.73 11.38
N SER A 294 39.08 -4.78 11.44
CA SER A 294 38.91 -5.96 10.59
C SER A 294 37.71 -6.84 10.96
N THR A 295 37.09 -6.60 12.13
CA THR A 295 35.88 -7.32 12.59
C THR A 295 34.59 -6.60 12.26
N LEU A 296 34.67 -5.46 11.56
CA LEU A 296 33.51 -4.65 11.21
C LEU A 296 32.48 -5.43 10.41
N VAL A 297 31.28 -5.56 10.96
CA VAL A 297 30.11 -6.11 10.28
C VAL A 297 29.16 -4.96 9.95
N LEU A 298 28.92 -4.76 8.65
CA LEU A 298 27.98 -3.76 8.16
C LEU A 298 26.61 -4.40 7.89
N PRO A 299 25.51 -3.60 7.96
CA PRO A 299 24.23 -4.02 7.44
C PRO A 299 24.36 -4.51 5.98
N LYS A 300 23.56 -5.51 5.59
CA LYS A 300 23.62 -6.19 4.29
C LYS A 300 23.78 -5.22 3.13
N HIS A 301 22.87 -4.26 3.01
CA HIS A 301 22.86 -3.36 1.86
C HIS A 301 23.98 -2.33 1.85
N TYR A 302 24.54 -2.01 3.01
CA TYR A 302 25.71 -1.13 3.07
C TYR A 302 26.97 -1.88 2.60
N GLY A 303 27.14 -3.14 2.99
CA GLY A 303 28.19 -4.01 2.49
C GLY A 303 28.09 -4.21 0.96
N GLU A 304 26.88 -4.53 0.47
CA GLU A 304 26.60 -4.68 -0.96
C GLU A 304 26.93 -3.41 -1.75
N ALA A 305 26.58 -2.24 -1.21
CA ALA A 305 26.85 -0.95 -1.86
C ALA A 305 28.34 -0.61 -1.90
N LEU A 306 29.10 -0.97 -0.86
CA LEU A 306 30.57 -0.74 -0.84
C LEU A 306 31.31 -1.68 -1.78
N VAL A 307 30.90 -2.95 -1.89
CA VAL A 307 31.46 -3.88 -2.88
C VAL A 307 31.19 -3.35 -4.28
N LEU A 308 29.95 -2.94 -4.58
CA LEU A 308 29.63 -2.32 -5.86
C LEU A 308 30.46 -1.05 -6.12
N TYR A 309 30.61 -0.19 -5.11
CA TYR A 309 31.41 1.03 -5.20
C TYR A 309 32.87 0.73 -5.57
N SER A 310 33.46 -0.28 -4.93
CA SER A 310 34.85 -0.70 -5.19
C SER A 310 35.04 -1.20 -6.61
N HIS A 311 34.06 -1.93 -7.17
CA HIS A 311 34.12 -2.39 -8.57
C HIS A 311 33.91 -1.28 -9.60
N LEU A 312 33.16 -0.23 -9.25
CA LEU A 312 32.86 0.89 -10.15
C LEU A 312 33.91 2.00 -10.09
N ARG A 313 34.88 1.97 -9.19
CA ARG A 313 35.88 3.03 -9.00
C ARG A 313 37.30 2.49 -9.04
N THR A 314 38.15 3.14 -9.83
CA THR A 314 39.58 2.80 -9.90
C THR A 314 40.36 3.15 -8.63
N LYS A 315 39.89 4.16 -7.88
CA LYS A 315 40.48 4.58 -6.60
C LYS A 315 39.36 4.80 -5.58
N PRO A 316 38.81 3.73 -4.99
CA PRO A 316 37.76 3.84 -4.00
C PRO A 316 38.27 4.53 -2.73
N LYS A 317 37.46 5.47 -2.18
CA LYS A 317 37.78 6.18 -0.93
C LYS A 317 37.62 5.27 0.30
N VAL A 318 36.81 4.22 0.17
CA VAL A 318 36.55 3.20 1.19
C VAL A 318 36.61 1.85 0.52
N THR A 319 37.26 0.91 1.18
CA THR A 319 37.24 -0.52 0.82
C THR A 319 36.62 -1.30 1.96
N TYR A 320 35.76 -2.23 1.64
CA TYR A 320 35.14 -3.14 2.59
C TYR A 320 35.40 -4.57 2.13
N ASN A 321 36.21 -5.27 2.90
CA ASN A 321 36.61 -6.63 2.57
C ASN A 321 35.72 -7.64 3.26
N ASN A 322 34.71 -8.12 2.54
CA ASN A 322 33.85 -9.21 2.98
C ASN A 322 33.77 -10.26 1.88
N THR A 323 34.41 -11.39 2.09
CA THR A 323 34.58 -12.47 1.11
C THR A 323 33.24 -13.02 0.63
N LEU A 324 32.25 -13.13 1.52
CA LEU A 324 30.92 -13.63 1.18
C LEU A 324 30.18 -12.64 0.24
N THR A 325 30.16 -11.36 0.62
CA THR A 325 29.51 -10.32 -0.20
C THR A 325 30.19 -10.17 -1.55
N GLU A 326 31.51 -10.28 -1.59
CA GLU A 326 32.31 -10.23 -2.84
C GLU A 326 31.99 -11.40 -3.77
N THR A 327 31.91 -12.62 -3.21
CA THR A 327 31.53 -13.82 -3.99
C THR A 327 30.11 -13.69 -4.54
N ASN A 328 29.16 -13.30 -3.69
CA ASN A 328 27.77 -13.10 -4.11
C ASN A 328 27.64 -12.02 -5.22
N TYR A 329 28.48 -10.98 -5.18
CA TYR A 329 28.49 -9.98 -6.24
C TYR A 329 29.04 -10.54 -7.57
N LYS A 330 30.09 -11.36 -7.54
CA LYS A 330 30.60 -12.04 -8.74
C LYS A 330 29.54 -12.95 -9.35
N ASP A 331 28.86 -13.73 -8.53
CA ASP A 331 27.75 -14.61 -8.96
C ASP A 331 26.62 -13.80 -9.58
N PHE A 332 26.27 -12.63 -9.00
CA PHE A 332 25.28 -11.71 -9.54
C PHE A 332 25.69 -11.21 -10.94
N VAL A 333 26.95 -10.81 -11.12
CA VAL A 333 27.45 -10.31 -12.42
C VAL A 333 27.42 -11.44 -13.45
N GLU A 334 28.01 -12.61 -13.14
CA GLU A 334 28.02 -13.77 -14.03
C GLU A 334 26.59 -14.22 -14.41
N PHE A 335 25.67 -14.24 -13.46
CA PHE A 335 24.28 -14.57 -13.75
C PHE A 335 23.62 -13.54 -14.66
N SER A 336 23.89 -12.25 -14.45
CA SER A 336 23.33 -11.17 -15.26
C SER A 336 23.82 -11.18 -16.70
N GLU A 337 25.05 -11.59 -16.95
CA GLU A 337 25.65 -11.65 -18.30
C GLU A 337 25.09 -12.77 -19.18
N LYS A 338 24.44 -13.78 -18.60
CA LYS A 338 23.74 -14.86 -19.35
C LYS A 338 22.59 -14.33 -20.23
N TYR A 339 22.08 -13.15 -19.92
CA TYR A 339 20.94 -12.56 -20.61
C TYR A 339 21.34 -11.31 -21.41
N LYS A 340 21.16 -11.33 -22.72
CA LYS A 340 21.53 -10.20 -23.61
C LYS A 340 20.50 -9.07 -23.53
N ASP A 341 19.20 -9.42 -23.56
CA ASP A 341 18.14 -8.43 -23.49
C ASP A 341 17.98 -7.86 -22.08
N ARG A 342 17.85 -6.51 -21.99
CA ARG A 342 17.80 -5.78 -20.72
C ARG A 342 16.57 -6.14 -19.87
N LEU A 343 15.40 -6.30 -20.50
CA LEU A 343 14.15 -6.56 -19.79
C LEU A 343 14.13 -8.00 -19.25
N THR A 344 14.52 -8.96 -20.08
CA THR A 344 14.67 -10.37 -19.72
C THR A 344 15.68 -10.53 -18.58
N ARG A 345 16.83 -9.85 -18.68
CA ARG A 345 17.86 -9.80 -17.65
C ARG A 345 17.31 -9.28 -16.33
N ALA A 346 16.64 -8.12 -16.35
CA ALA A 346 16.08 -7.52 -15.14
C ALA A 346 15.11 -8.45 -14.42
N ASN A 347 14.24 -9.15 -15.17
CA ASN A 347 13.26 -10.08 -14.62
C ASN A 347 13.92 -11.35 -14.07
N ALA A 348 14.88 -11.95 -14.81
CA ALA A 348 15.59 -13.16 -14.36
C ALA A 348 16.45 -12.88 -13.13
N VAL A 349 17.22 -11.79 -13.15
CA VAL A 349 18.07 -11.38 -12.03
C VAL A 349 17.22 -11.06 -10.79
N ARG A 350 16.02 -10.49 -10.97
CA ARG A 350 15.12 -10.20 -9.85
C ARG A 350 14.69 -11.44 -9.08
N GLN A 351 14.50 -12.58 -9.73
CA GLN A 351 14.07 -13.81 -9.09
C GLN A 351 15.10 -14.35 -8.07
N HIS A 352 16.40 -14.08 -8.31
CA HIS A 352 17.49 -14.59 -7.49
C HIS A 352 18.17 -13.53 -6.60
N TYR A 353 18.17 -12.26 -7.07
CA TYR A 353 18.91 -11.16 -6.46
C TYR A 353 18.05 -9.91 -6.25
N GLY A 354 16.70 -10.04 -6.35
CA GLY A 354 15.78 -8.92 -6.22
C GLY A 354 15.75 -8.29 -4.83
N ASP A 355 16.31 -8.98 -3.84
CA ASP A 355 16.48 -8.57 -2.44
C ASP A 355 17.84 -7.91 -2.16
N THR A 356 18.61 -7.58 -3.23
CA THR A 356 19.93 -6.96 -3.11
C THR A 356 19.92 -5.51 -3.54
N TYR A 357 20.86 -4.72 -2.99
CA TYR A 357 21.08 -3.36 -3.44
C TYR A 357 21.54 -3.31 -4.91
N TRP A 358 22.28 -4.33 -5.38
CA TRP A 358 22.77 -4.40 -6.76
C TRP A 358 21.64 -4.43 -7.78
N TRP A 359 20.60 -5.27 -7.52
CA TRP A 359 19.42 -5.28 -8.37
C TRP A 359 18.75 -3.91 -8.42
N PHE A 360 18.56 -3.27 -7.26
CA PHE A 360 18.00 -1.92 -7.19
C PHE A 360 18.87 -0.92 -7.93
N TYR A 361 20.18 -0.96 -7.79
CA TYR A 361 21.10 -0.02 -8.45
C TYR A 361 21.01 -0.09 -9.98
N TYR A 362 21.03 -1.29 -10.56
CA TYR A 362 21.04 -1.47 -12.02
C TYR A 362 19.66 -1.39 -12.66
N TYR A 363 18.60 -1.87 -11.99
CA TYR A 363 17.29 -2.07 -12.58
C TYR A 363 16.16 -1.31 -11.87
N GLY A 364 16.34 -0.83 -10.65
CA GLY A 364 15.36 -0.01 -9.95
C GLY A 364 15.09 1.29 -10.71
N LYS A 365 13.81 1.66 -10.85
CA LYS A 365 13.44 2.93 -11.49
C LYS A 365 13.76 4.09 -10.53
N VAL A 366 14.49 5.07 -11.03
CA VAL A 366 14.62 6.39 -10.40
C VAL A 366 13.52 7.25 -11.02
N CYS A 367 12.51 7.60 -10.24
CA CYS A 367 11.57 8.64 -10.64
C CYS A 367 12.28 10.00 -10.49
N LYS A 368 12.42 10.71 -11.60
CA LYS A 368 12.94 12.09 -11.61
C LYS A 368 11.85 13.05 -11.22
#